data_3dd5580e5c3273f7dfd1e3c7e205778e
#
_entry.id   3dd5580e5c3273f7dfd1e3c7e205778e
#
_cell.length_a   1.000
_cell.length_b   1.000
_cell.length_c   1.000
_cell.angle_alpha   90.00
_cell.angle_beta   90.00
_cell.angle_gamma   90.00
#
_symmetry.space_group_name_H-M   'P 1'
#
loop_
_entity.id
_entity.type
_entity.pdbx_description
1 polymer ?
#
loop_
_entity_poly.entity_id
_entity_poly.type
_entity_poly.pdbx_seq_one_letter_code
_entity_poly.pdbx_strand_id
1 'polypeptide(L)'
;MDGGKVLQCGRQKVDEPQDFNDLFSTLMVSLKLDMHRVRSTRFEHSFASDEAINNFGSLKFSQSNRMPDPKDPARIVTTTTTTTFSMAKEMARSICQRFVDARFIESVDGRANSYFPMKNGLYQLTPKGINTLHRFCQRNGIVSRHVMDVLESPRNTMQLVNLERDSETDKLSTDRSTIEVIFRRFAGKDGPNVSSLDSDSLGDYWNGPVGVKMAKERKVQDKVYQTTFTGKATIEWLMDCSTTSDRRETCLIAALFVKYGLITPVVEDKSYAQQDPSAVNFQPTKQAIYTVTPRGQRICGWIAREKVSIPSYDGRGTRDSNNARLNHILRDPALRLLFREFLRYSLCEENLSFYVDVSDFTANYHRLEKSGTLEKADVVRETLAAAYGQFWPPPHFFFFFSPGAYFDSVVCFY
;
A
#
# COMPACT_ATOMS: atom_id res chain seq x y z
N MET A 1 43.02 23.64 1.14
CA MET A 1 42.25 23.65 2.40
C MET A 1 40.88 23.14 2.10
N ASP A 2 40.76 21.82 2.10
CA ASP A 2 39.54 21.12 1.75
C ASP A 2 38.73 20.86 3.01
N GLY A 3 37.62 21.58 3.12
CA GLY A 3 36.63 21.36 4.16
C GLY A 3 35.77 20.15 3.85
N GLY A 4 36.23 18.96 4.16
CA GLY A 4 35.41 17.76 4.17
C GLY A 4 34.24 17.97 5.13
N LYS A 5 33.01 18.09 4.59
CA LYS A 5 31.79 18.00 5.37
C LYS A 5 31.70 16.59 5.93
N VAL A 6 32.21 16.43 7.15
CA VAL A 6 31.88 15.30 8.01
C VAL A 6 30.39 15.46 8.31
N LEU A 7 29.54 14.66 7.69
CA LEU A 7 28.16 14.50 8.13
C LEU A 7 28.20 13.92 9.55
N GLN A 8 28.03 14.81 10.53
CA GLN A 8 27.81 14.38 11.90
C GLN A 8 26.53 13.55 11.93
N CYS A 9 26.72 12.26 12.22
CA CYS A 9 25.64 11.31 12.48
C CYS A 9 25.02 11.63 13.86
N GLY A 10 24.40 12.81 13.97
CA GLY A 10 23.55 13.19 15.07
C GLY A 10 22.12 12.88 14.68
N ARG A 11 21.57 11.74 15.16
CA ARG A 11 20.15 11.38 15.12
C ARG A 11 19.43 11.68 13.80
N GLN A 12 20.04 11.35 12.67
CA GLN A 12 19.28 11.26 11.43
C GLN A 12 18.45 9.98 11.50
N LYS A 13 17.16 10.20 11.54
CA LYS A 13 16.16 9.18 11.42
C LYS A 13 16.35 8.45 10.08
N VAL A 14 16.76 7.20 10.14
CA VAL A 14 16.56 6.23 9.05
C VAL A 14 15.05 5.88 9.06
N ASP A 15 14.22 6.89 8.93
CA ASP A 15 12.77 6.78 9.08
C ASP A 15 12.03 6.97 7.75
N GLU A 16 12.77 7.27 6.67
CA GLU A 16 12.16 7.35 5.34
C GLU A 16 12.14 5.94 4.71
N PRO A 17 10.95 5.41 4.39
CA PRO A 17 10.81 4.06 3.85
C PRO A 17 11.60 3.81 2.57
N GLN A 18 11.86 4.81 1.74
CA GLN A 18 12.67 4.65 0.55
C GLN A 18 14.14 4.40 0.89
N ASP A 19 14.70 5.17 1.81
CA ASP A 19 16.09 4.98 2.29
C ASP A 19 16.24 3.62 2.96
N PHE A 20 15.21 3.17 3.68
CA PHE A 20 15.19 1.86 4.30
C PHE A 20 15.20 0.71 3.28
N ASN A 21 14.40 0.83 2.20
CA ASN A 21 14.37 -0.13 1.11
C ASN A 21 15.70 -0.15 0.33
N ASP A 22 16.29 1.01 0.14
CA ASP A 22 17.56 1.16 -0.57
C ASP A 22 18.73 0.63 0.27
N LEU A 23 18.71 0.85 1.57
CA LEU A 23 19.68 0.28 2.52
C LEU A 23 19.61 -1.25 2.55
N PHE A 24 18.38 -1.81 2.63
CA PHE A 24 18.15 -3.25 2.52
C PHE A 24 18.72 -3.81 1.22
N SER A 25 18.36 -3.22 0.10
CA SER A 25 18.75 -3.71 -1.22
C SER A 25 20.26 -3.59 -1.45
N THR A 26 20.88 -2.52 -0.96
CA THR A 26 22.35 -2.33 -1.01
C THR A 26 23.07 -3.41 -0.22
N LEU A 27 22.57 -3.75 0.96
CA LEU A 27 23.10 -4.87 1.75
C LEU A 27 23.00 -6.18 0.95
N MET A 28 21.83 -6.48 0.38
CA MET A 28 21.62 -7.73 -0.36
C MET A 28 22.49 -7.83 -1.62
N VAL A 29 22.72 -6.72 -2.33
CA VAL A 29 23.64 -6.66 -3.47
C VAL A 29 25.09 -6.89 -3.05
N SER A 30 25.47 -6.46 -1.85
CA SER A 30 26.83 -6.58 -1.32
C SER A 30 27.12 -7.93 -0.66
N LEU A 31 26.08 -8.65 -0.23
CA LEU A 31 26.19 -9.97 0.37
C LEU A 31 26.33 -11.05 -0.70
N LYS A 32 27.10 -12.07 -0.37
CA LYS A 32 27.14 -13.29 -1.15
C LYS A 32 26.01 -14.21 -0.69
N LEU A 33 24.91 -14.25 -1.45
CA LEU A 33 23.76 -15.08 -1.15
C LEU A 33 24.02 -16.52 -1.61
N ASP A 34 24.68 -17.30 -0.74
CA ASP A 34 25.13 -18.67 -1.05
C ASP A 34 24.09 -19.74 -0.61
N MET A 35 24.42 -20.97 -0.97
CA MET A 35 23.68 -22.13 -0.48
C MET A 35 24.23 -22.58 0.88
N HIS A 36 23.39 -22.57 1.88
CA HIS A 36 23.70 -23.09 3.21
C HIS A 36 22.92 -24.35 3.51
N ARG A 37 23.47 -25.16 4.40
CA ARG A 37 22.83 -26.42 4.83
C ARG A 37 22.60 -26.42 6.35
N VAL A 38 21.33 -26.59 6.71
CA VAL A 38 20.94 -26.75 8.11
C VAL A 38 20.37 -28.16 8.29
N ARG A 39 21.04 -28.98 9.07
CA ARG A 39 20.74 -30.43 9.19
C ARG A 39 20.77 -31.13 7.82
N SER A 40 19.64 -31.65 7.35
CA SER A 40 19.50 -32.28 6.03
C SER A 40 18.94 -31.37 4.94
N THR A 41 18.46 -30.18 5.29
CA THR A 41 17.81 -29.26 4.36
C THR A 41 18.80 -28.27 3.78
N ARG A 42 18.71 -28.02 2.46
CA ARG A 42 19.50 -27.02 1.74
C ARG A 42 18.66 -25.77 1.57
N PHE A 43 19.27 -24.62 1.83
CA PHE A 43 18.66 -23.31 1.68
C PHE A 43 19.48 -22.49 0.68
N GLU A 44 18.98 -22.39 -0.54
CA GLU A 44 19.60 -21.57 -1.59
C GLU A 44 19.37 -20.09 -1.31
N HIS A 45 20.28 -19.24 -1.78
CA HIS A 45 20.19 -17.79 -1.65
C HIS A 45 19.99 -17.34 -0.19
N SER A 46 20.72 -17.93 0.71
CA SER A 46 20.71 -17.63 2.15
C SER A 46 22.01 -16.96 2.59
N PHE A 47 21.97 -16.30 3.75
CA PHE A 47 23.12 -15.61 4.33
C PHE A 47 23.12 -15.75 5.86
N ALA A 48 24.30 -15.68 6.45
CA ALA A 48 24.45 -15.72 7.90
C ALA A 48 24.27 -14.34 8.55
N SER A 49 23.73 -14.31 9.76
CA SER A 49 23.47 -13.06 10.50
C SER A 49 24.75 -12.26 10.77
N ASP A 50 25.87 -12.90 11.08
CA ASP A 50 27.16 -12.28 11.30
C ASP A 50 27.76 -11.71 10.00
N GLU A 51 27.54 -12.34 8.86
CA GLU A 51 27.93 -11.82 7.55
C GLU A 51 27.21 -10.50 7.24
N ALA A 52 25.89 -10.44 7.46
CA ALA A 52 25.12 -9.22 7.28
C ALA A 52 25.60 -8.09 8.19
N ILE A 53 25.81 -8.37 9.48
CA ILE A 53 26.29 -7.39 10.46
C ILE A 53 27.71 -6.90 10.10
N ASN A 54 28.61 -7.79 9.70
CA ASN A 54 29.97 -7.41 9.33
C ASN A 54 30.01 -6.62 8.02
N ASN A 55 29.12 -6.92 7.07
CA ASN A 55 29.00 -6.21 5.82
C ASN A 55 28.60 -4.75 6.02
N PHE A 56 27.70 -4.45 6.97
CA PHE A 56 27.36 -3.09 7.37
C PHE A 56 28.55 -2.28 7.93
N GLY A 57 29.59 -2.97 8.42
CA GLY A 57 30.84 -2.31 8.87
C GLY A 57 31.67 -1.72 7.73
N SER A 58 31.40 -2.14 6.47
CA SER A 58 32.16 -1.72 5.28
C SER A 58 31.26 -1.50 4.07
N LEU A 59 29.99 -1.20 4.26
CA LEU A 59 29.02 -1.03 3.18
C LEU A 59 29.38 0.18 2.33
N LYS A 60 29.53 -0.05 1.01
CA LYS A 60 29.81 1.00 0.03
C LYS A 60 28.56 1.28 -0.79
N PHE A 61 28.09 2.50 -0.74
CA PHE A 61 27.00 2.98 -1.58
C PHE A 61 27.57 3.86 -2.68
N SER A 62 27.36 3.50 -3.93
CA SER A 62 27.79 4.28 -5.08
C SER A 62 26.59 4.81 -5.84
N GLN A 63 26.44 6.11 -5.86
CA GLN A 63 25.40 6.81 -6.61
C GLN A 63 26.02 7.45 -7.86
N SER A 64 25.51 7.12 -9.02
CA SER A 64 25.94 7.71 -10.29
C SER A 64 24.91 8.71 -10.80
N ASN A 65 25.28 9.97 -10.81
CA ASN A 65 24.48 11.05 -11.37
C ASN A 65 24.95 11.37 -12.79
N ARG A 66 24.04 11.39 -13.74
CA ARG A 66 24.28 11.82 -15.12
C ARG A 66 23.84 13.26 -15.26
N MET A 67 24.78 14.14 -15.55
CA MET A 67 24.51 15.57 -15.74
C MET A 67 25.16 16.03 -17.05
N PRO A 68 24.60 17.03 -17.75
CA PRO A 68 25.28 17.68 -18.84
C PRO A 68 26.61 18.29 -18.34
N ASP A 69 27.64 18.20 -19.16
CA ASP A 69 28.94 18.81 -18.86
C ASP A 69 28.75 20.35 -18.80
N PRO A 70 29.15 21.03 -17.71
CA PRO A 70 29.04 22.49 -17.62
C PRO A 70 29.75 23.24 -18.75
N LYS A 71 30.74 22.60 -19.41
CA LYS A 71 31.51 23.18 -20.52
C LYS A 71 30.97 22.81 -21.92
N ASP A 72 30.22 21.73 -22.00
CA ASP A 72 29.59 21.25 -23.25
C ASP A 72 28.28 20.54 -22.95
N PRO A 73 27.12 21.24 -23.03
CA PRO A 73 25.81 20.70 -22.72
C PRO A 73 25.39 19.48 -23.56
N ALA A 74 26.06 19.26 -24.72
CA ALA A 74 25.79 18.08 -25.55
C ALA A 74 26.45 16.80 -25.00
N ARG A 75 27.41 16.96 -24.07
CA ARG A 75 28.14 15.86 -23.44
C ARG A 75 27.55 15.53 -22.06
N ILE A 76 27.17 14.27 -21.89
CA ILE A 76 26.71 13.78 -20.59
C ILE A 76 27.91 13.26 -19.79
N VAL A 77 28.16 13.83 -18.64
CA VAL A 77 29.17 13.39 -17.68
C VAL A 77 28.51 12.58 -16.59
N THR A 78 29.04 11.40 -16.31
CA THR A 78 28.60 10.56 -15.20
C THR A 78 29.52 10.78 -14.01
N THR A 79 29.00 11.37 -12.95
CA THR A 79 29.73 11.52 -11.69
C THR A 79 29.27 10.43 -10.73
N THR A 80 30.21 9.57 -10.29
CA THR A 80 29.93 8.53 -9.30
C THR A 80 30.45 8.98 -7.94
N THR A 81 29.54 9.15 -7.01
CA THR A 81 29.87 9.42 -5.60
C THR A 81 29.75 8.13 -4.82
N THR A 82 30.85 7.69 -4.22
CA THR A 82 30.87 6.50 -3.36
C THR A 82 30.91 6.93 -1.89
N THR A 83 29.88 6.60 -1.16
CA THR A 83 29.80 6.81 0.29
C THR A 83 30.04 5.48 0.99
N THR A 84 30.97 5.45 1.93
CA THR A 84 31.23 4.27 2.75
C THR A 84 30.52 4.48 4.09
N PHE A 85 29.60 3.58 4.43
CA PHE A 85 28.97 3.54 5.73
C PHE A 85 29.74 2.56 6.61
N SER A 86 30.12 3.04 7.80
CA SER A 86 30.62 2.17 8.86
C SER A 86 29.73 2.36 10.07
N MET A 87 29.09 1.29 10.50
CA MET A 87 28.22 1.36 11.66
C MET A 87 28.61 0.33 12.72
N ALA A 88 28.29 0.65 13.97
CA ALA A 88 28.50 -0.26 15.09
C ALA A 88 27.66 -1.54 14.91
N LYS A 89 28.20 -2.69 15.33
CA LYS A 89 27.54 -4.00 15.17
C LYS A 89 26.15 -4.06 15.78
N GLU A 90 25.92 -3.39 16.90
CA GLU A 90 24.62 -3.33 17.55
C GLU A 90 23.59 -2.56 16.71
N MET A 91 24.02 -1.46 16.08
CA MET A 91 23.18 -0.71 15.14
C MET A 91 22.87 -1.54 13.89
N ALA A 92 23.87 -2.18 13.31
CA ALA A 92 23.68 -3.10 12.15
C ALA A 92 22.69 -4.21 12.48
N ARG A 93 22.80 -4.83 13.66
CA ARG A 93 21.84 -5.82 14.13
C ARG A 93 20.43 -5.24 14.27
N SER A 94 20.30 -4.04 14.83
CA SER A 94 19.00 -3.38 14.98
C SER A 94 18.33 -3.11 13.63
N ILE A 95 19.10 -2.72 12.62
CA ILE A 95 18.61 -2.52 11.25
C ILE A 95 18.19 -3.86 10.63
N CYS A 96 19.00 -4.92 10.80
CA CYS A 96 18.63 -6.26 10.32
C CYS A 96 17.34 -6.77 11.00
N GLN A 97 17.14 -6.47 12.30
CA GLN A 97 15.89 -6.75 12.98
C GLN A 97 14.71 -6.03 12.30
N ARG A 98 14.85 -4.75 11.94
CA ARG A 98 13.82 -4.03 11.19
C ARG A 98 13.52 -4.66 9.83
N PHE A 99 14.51 -5.27 9.15
CA PHE A 99 14.26 -6.02 7.91
C PHE A 99 13.43 -7.28 8.15
N VAL A 100 13.63 -7.97 9.29
CA VAL A 100 12.76 -9.08 9.72
C VAL A 100 11.35 -8.57 10.02
N ASP A 101 11.24 -7.48 10.77
CA ASP A 101 9.95 -6.88 11.16
C ASP A 101 9.16 -6.38 9.93
N ALA A 102 9.86 -5.82 8.93
CA ALA A 102 9.30 -5.41 7.64
C ALA A 102 9.01 -6.59 6.69
N ARG A 103 9.41 -7.80 7.08
CA ARG A 103 9.26 -9.03 6.30
C ARG A 103 9.99 -9.03 4.96
N PHE A 104 11.16 -8.40 4.91
CA PHE A 104 12.06 -8.52 3.76
C PHE A 104 12.88 -9.79 3.82
N ILE A 105 13.21 -10.24 5.02
CA ILE A 105 13.95 -11.47 5.31
C ILE A 105 13.24 -12.30 6.38
N GLU A 106 13.47 -13.59 6.33
CA GLU A 106 12.94 -14.56 7.30
C GLU A 106 14.03 -15.52 7.76
N SER A 107 13.90 -16.01 8.98
CA SER A 107 14.75 -17.10 9.47
C SER A 107 14.39 -18.41 8.78
N VAL A 108 15.39 -19.18 8.35
CA VAL A 108 15.18 -20.50 7.75
C VAL A 108 14.60 -21.53 8.73
N ASP A 109 14.66 -21.26 10.02
CA ASP A 109 14.04 -22.08 11.06
C ASP A 109 12.50 -21.95 11.12
N GLY A 110 11.90 -21.11 10.28
CA GLY A 110 10.46 -20.89 10.21
C GLY A 110 9.86 -20.20 11.44
N ARG A 111 10.69 -19.65 12.33
CA ARG A 111 10.23 -18.94 13.51
C ARG A 111 9.85 -17.51 13.13
N ALA A 112 8.56 -17.26 13.07
CA ALA A 112 8.04 -15.91 12.94
C ALA A 112 8.45 -15.06 14.14
N ASN A 113 8.87 -13.83 13.90
CA ASN A 113 9.28 -12.87 14.93
C ASN A 113 10.50 -13.27 15.78
N SER A 114 11.42 -14.03 15.21
CA SER A 114 12.67 -14.34 15.90
C SER A 114 13.53 -13.09 16.00
N TYR A 115 14.14 -12.90 17.17
CA TYR A 115 15.17 -11.90 17.37
C TYR A 115 16.33 -12.17 16.41
N PHE A 116 16.80 -11.13 15.70
CA PHE A 116 17.94 -11.25 14.80
C PHE A 116 19.24 -11.41 15.62
N PRO A 117 19.87 -12.61 15.62
CA PRO A 117 21.01 -12.87 16.46
C PRO A 117 22.29 -12.27 15.90
N MET A 118 23.26 -12.00 16.76
CA MET A 118 24.58 -11.52 16.34
C MET A 118 25.40 -12.58 15.57
N LYS A 119 25.12 -13.87 15.81
CA LYS A 119 25.82 -15.01 15.20
C LYS A 119 24.87 -16.21 15.08
N ASN A 120 25.23 -17.13 14.20
CA ASN A 120 24.56 -18.43 14.04
C ASN A 120 23.08 -18.35 13.59
N GLY A 121 22.60 -17.21 13.11
CA GLY A 121 21.31 -17.10 12.44
C GLY A 121 21.49 -17.30 10.94
N LEU A 122 20.59 -18.03 10.30
CA LEU A 122 20.53 -18.17 8.85
C LEU A 122 19.23 -17.59 8.33
N TYR A 123 19.33 -16.73 7.32
CA TYR A 123 18.20 -15.97 6.77
C TYR A 123 18.11 -16.13 5.26
N GLN A 124 16.90 -16.01 4.75
CA GLN A 124 16.59 -15.92 3.32
C GLN A 124 15.72 -14.71 3.04
N LEU A 125 15.74 -14.23 1.78
CA LEU A 125 14.80 -13.21 1.34
C LEU A 125 13.40 -13.82 1.23
N THR A 126 12.41 -13.08 1.70
CA THR A 126 11.00 -13.38 1.42
C THR A 126 10.67 -12.96 -0.02
N PRO A 127 9.53 -13.39 -0.59
CA PRO A 127 9.05 -12.86 -1.87
C PRO A 127 8.94 -11.33 -1.89
N LYS A 128 8.56 -10.70 -0.78
CA LYS A 128 8.55 -9.25 -0.61
C LYS A 128 9.94 -8.64 -0.70
N GLY A 129 10.91 -9.23 0.01
CA GLY A 129 12.31 -8.78 -0.06
C GLY A 129 12.91 -8.93 -1.45
N ILE A 130 12.61 -10.02 -2.16
CA ILE A 130 13.04 -10.24 -3.54
C ILE A 130 12.45 -9.17 -4.46
N ASN A 131 11.17 -8.85 -4.32
CA ASN A 131 10.53 -7.81 -5.13
C ASN A 131 11.14 -6.42 -4.85
N THR A 132 11.41 -6.10 -3.58
CA THR A 132 12.07 -4.84 -3.20
C THR A 132 13.47 -4.74 -3.82
N LEU A 133 14.25 -5.81 -3.74
CA LEU A 133 15.57 -5.91 -4.37
C LEU A 133 15.49 -5.79 -5.88
N HIS A 134 14.53 -6.45 -6.53
CA HIS A 134 14.32 -6.38 -7.98
C HIS A 134 14.08 -4.94 -8.44
N ARG A 135 13.18 -4.22 -7.77
CA ARG A 135 12.90 -2.80 -8.10
C ARG A 135 14.12 -1.90 -7.93
N PHE A 136 14.89 -2.13 -6.87
CA PHE A 136 16.14 -1.41 -6.65
C PHE A 136 17.14 -1.66 -7.78
N CYS A 137 17.34 -2.93 -8.19
CA CYS A 137 18.23 -3.31 -9.27
C CYS A 137 17.80 -2.70 -10.60
N GLN A 138 16.50 -2.73 -10.92
CA GLN A 138 15.97 -2.12 -12.14
C GLN A 138 16.21 -0.61 -12.18
N ARG A 139 15.93 0.10 -11.07
CA ARG A 139 16.11 1.54 -10.98
C ARG A 139 17.58 1.97 -11.10
N ASN A 140 18.49 1.18 -10.56
CA ASN A 140 19.92 1.49 -10.53
C ASN A 140 20.73 0.79 -11.63
N GLY A 141 20.11 0.02 -12.52
CA GLY A 141 20.80 -0.68 -13.60
C GLY A 141 21.78 -1.76 -13.12
N ILE A 142 21.51 -2.40 -11.98
CA ILE A 142 22.37 -3.42 -11.38
C ILE A 142 22.08 -4.76 -12.04
N VAL A 143 23.10 -5.35 -12.72
CA VAL A 143 23.03 -6.64 -13.41
C VAL A 143 24.17 -7.53 -12.88
N SER A 144 24.10 -7.86 -11.61
CA SER A 144 25.08 -8.74 -10.96
C SER A 144 24.55 -10.17 -10.95
N ARG A 145 25.35 -11.15 -11.41
CA ARG A 145 24.92 -12.55 -11.60
C ARG A 145 24.30 -13.14 -10.34
N HIS A 146 24.95 -13.00 -9.18
CA HIS A 146 24.48 -13.56 -7.93
C HIS A 146 23.14 -12.94 -7.46
N VAL A 147 22.86 -11.69 -7.87
CA VAL A 147 21.58 -11.04 -7.60
C VAL A 147 20.52 -11.54 -8.59
N MET A 148 20.87 -11.67 -9.87
CA MET A 148 19.94 -12.18 -10.89
C MET A 148 19.49 -13.60 -10.57
N ASP A 149 20.37 -14.48 -10.08
CA ASP A 149 20.03 -15.84 -9.66
C ASP A 149 18.94 -15.85 -8.56
N VAL A 150 18.96 -14.86 -7.65
CA VAL A 150 17.92 -14.69 -6.62
C VAL A 150 16.61 -14.17 -7.23
N LEU A 151 16.70 -13.19 -8.14
CA LEU A 151 15.54 -12.58 -8.79
C LEU A 151 14.80 -13.55 -9.71
N GLU A 152 15.51 -14.48 -10.32
CA GLU A 152 14.96 -15.54 -11.18
C GLU A 152 14.56 -16.80 -10.41
N SER A 153 14.80 -16.81 -9.10
CA SER A 153 14.51 -18.00 -8.28
C SER A 153 13.00 -18.28 -8.19
N PRO A 154 12.60 -19.54 -7.97
CA PRO A 154 11.19 -19.92 -7.76
C PRO A 154 10.52 -19.24 -6.57
N ARG A 155 11.29 -18.58 -5.69
CA ARG A 155 10.76 -17.80 -4.56
C ARG A 155 10.20 -16.43 -4.98
N ASN A 156 10.50 -15.96 -6.18
CA ASN A 156 9.95 -14.70 -6.73
C ASN A 156 8.55 -14.91 -7.31
N THR A 157 7.61 -15.27 -6.46
CA THR A 157 6.24 -15.68 -6.87
C THR A 157 5.22 -14.56 -6.72
N MET A 158 5.58 -13.44 -6.08
CA MET A 158 4.59 -12.47 -5.62
C MET A 158 4.59 -11.19 -6.45
N GLN A 159 3.37 -10.73 -6.79
CA GLN A 159 3.14 -9.35 -7.21
C GLN A 159 2.73 -8.52 -6.00
N LEU A 160 3.63 -7.69 -5.51
CA LEU A 160 3.31 -6.77 -4.42
C LEU A 160 2.35 -5.68 -4.85
N VAL A 161 1.47 -5.30 -3.94
CA VAL A 161 0.69 -4.08 -4.04
C VAL A 161 1.62 -2.90 -3.75
N ASN A 162 1.92 -2.14 -4.79
CA ASN A 162 2.73 -0.94 -4.66
C ASN A 162 1.90 0.20 -4.09
N LEU A 163 2.34 0.72 -2.97
CA LEU A 163 1.74 1.87 -2.34
C LEU A 163 2.43 3.12 -2.88
N GLU A 164 1.63 4.05 -3.35
CA GLU A 164 2.15 5.36 -3.77
C GLU A 164 2.53 6.17 -2.54
N ARG A 165 3.67 6.85 -2.66
CA ARG A 165 4.19 7.74 -1.62
C ARG A 165 4.47 9.11 -2.22
N ASP A 166 4.28 10.11 -1.42
CA ASP A 166 4.73 11.47 -1.74
C ASP A 166 6.26 11.49 -1.80
N SER A 167 6.81 12.10 -2.84
CA SER A 167 8.25 12.07 -3.12
C SER A 167 9.11 12.91 -2.15
N GLU A 168 8.49 13.88 -1.46
CA GLU A 168 9.20 14.76 -0.54
C GLU A 168 9.03 14.33 0.91
N THR A 169 7.83 13.89 1.27
CA THR A 169 7.48 13.54 2.65
C THR A 169 7.45 12.05 2.92
N ASP A 170 7.60 11.23 1.87
CA ASP A 170 7.50 9.75 1.87
C ASP A 170 6.21 9.21 2.54
N LYS A 171 5.21 10.06 2.72
CA LYS A 171 3.92 9.67 3.27
C LYS A 171 3.11 8.89 2.24
N LEU A 172 2.43 7.85 2.71
CA LEU A 172 1.52 7.08 1.86
C LEU A 172 0.39 7.94 1.32
N SER A 173 0.09 7.74 0.03
CA SER A 173 -1.11 8.29 -0.57
C SER A 173 -2.35 7.67 0.08
N THR A 174 -3.19 8.51 0.66
CA THR A 174 -4.41 8.10 1.37
C THR A 174 -5.67 8.44 0.59
N ASP A 175 -5.52 8.83 -0.67
CA ASP A 175 -6.68 9.15 -1.48
C ASP A 175 -7.56 7.90 -1.71
N ARG A 176 -8.85 8.16 -1.86
CA ARG A 176 -9.86 7.12 -1.92
C ARG A 176 -9.66 6.14 -3.09
N SER A 177 -9.27 6.63 -4.25
CA SER A 177 -9.10 5.78 -5.45
C SER A 177 -7.96 4.79 -5.25
N THR A 178 -6.84 5.25 -4.72
CA THR A 178 -5.70 4.40 -4.37
C THR A 178 -6.10 3.34 -3.33
N ILE A 179 -6.80 3.74 -2.28
CA ILE A 179 -7.25 2.80 -1.23
C ILE A 179 -8.26 1.77 -1.79
N GLU A 180 -9.15 2.14 -2.69
CA GLU A 180 -10.09 1.21 -3.32
C GLU A 180 -9.37 0.20 -4.24
N VAL A 181 -8.28 0.59 -4.92
CA VAL A 181 -7.44 -0.33 -5.71
C VAL A 181 -6.71 -1.32 -4.80
N ILE A 182 -6.12 -0.83 -3.70
CA ILE A 182 -5.48 -1.68 -2.69
C ILE A 182 -6.50 -2.67 -2.11
N PHE A 183 -7.68 -2.17 -1.74
CA PHE A 183 -8.76 -2.98 -1.19
C PHE A 183 -9.24 -4.07 -2.16
N ARG A 184 -9.38 -3.77 -3.43
CA ARG A 184 -9.75 -4.75 -4.46
C ARG A 184 -8.75 -5.92 -4.53
N ARG A 185 -7.47 -5.62 -4.33
CA ARG A 185 -6.43 -6.62 -4.27
C ARG A 185 -6.46 -7.40 -2.95
N PHE A 186 -6.68 -6.69 -1.84
CA PHE A 186 -6.82 -7.27 -0.50
C PHE A 186 -8.00 -8.24 -0.40
N ALA A 187 -9.17 -7.84 -0.86
CA ALA A 187 -10.37 -8.66 -0.75
C ALA A 187 -10.46 -9.78 -1.82
N GLY A 188 -9.80 -9.60 -2.97
CA GLY A 188 -9.84 -10.51 -4.12
C GLY A 188 -10.72 -9.97 -5.25
N LYS A 189 -10.13 -9.85 -6.43
CA LYS A 189 -10.79 -9.27 -7.62
C LYS A 189 -11.93 -10.10 -8.15
N ASP A 190 -11.80 -11.43 -8.13
CA ASP A 190 -12.73 -12.36 -8.81
C ASP A 190 -13.57 -13.16 -7.80
N GLY A 191 -13.52 -12.79 -6.54
CA GLY A 191 -14.23 -13.43 -5.46
C GLY A 191 -13.39 -13.51 -4.19
N PRO A 192 -14.03 -13.83 -3.05
CA PRO A 192 -13.33 -13.96 -1.77
C PRO A 192 -12.45 -15.20 -1.73
N ASN A 193 -11.28 -15.09 -1.11
CA ASN A 193 -10.43 -16.24 -0.81
C ASN A 193 -10.99 -16.98 0.41
N VAL A 194 -11.93 -17.89 0.17
CA VAL A 194 -12.60 -18.65 1.23
C VAL A 194 -11.77 -19.86 1.62
N SER A 195 -11.32 -19.92 2.87
CA SER A 195 -10.62 -21.05 3.45
C SER A 195 -11.45 -21.70 4.56
N SER A 196 -11.42 -23.01 4.62
CA SER A 196 -12.03 -23.79 5.73
C SER A 196 -11.17 -23.81 6.99
N LEU A 197 -9.94 -23.34 6.93
CA LEU A 197 -8.99 -23.38 8.02
C LEU A 197 -8.74 -21.98 8.57
N ASP A 198 -8.95 -21.78 9.87
CA ASP A 198 -8.57 -20.59 10.64
C ASP A 198 -7.04 -20.47 10.83
N SER A 199 -6.22 -20.98 9.92
CA SER A 199 -4.78 -20.93 10.05
C SER A 199 -4.24 -19.62 9.53
N ASP A 200 -3.86 -18.73 10.45
CA ASP A 200 -3.08 -17.52 10.18
C ASP A 200 -1.59 -17.87 10.00
N SER A 201 -1.23 -18.77 9.08
CA SER A 201 0.17 -19.14 8.89
C SER A 201 0.88 -18.15 7.99
N LEU A 202 2.11 -17.77 8.37
CA LEU A 202 3.03 -17.01 7.55
C LEU A 202 3.30 -17.79 6.24
N GLY A 203 3.31 -17.06 5.13
CA GLY A 203 3.56 -17.67 3.82
C GLY A 203 2.32 -18.14 3.05
N ASP A 204 1.13 -18.07 3.65
CA ASP A 204 -0.12 -18.45 2.97
C ASP A 204 -0.42 -17.62 1.72
N TYR A 205 0.18 -16.44 1.62
CA TYR A 205 -0.04 -15.48 0.52
C TYR A 205 1.10 -15.46 -0.51
N TRP A 206 2.12 -16.30 -0.37
CA TRP A 206 3.31 -16.25 -1.23
C TRP A 206 3.09 -16.86 -2.62
N ASN A 207 2.07 -17.69 -2.77
CA ASN A 207 1.82 -18.46 -4.00
C ASN A 207 0.91 -17.72 -5.01
N GLY A 208 1.10 -16.43 -5.19
CA GLY A 208 0.39 -15.66 -6.21
C GLY A 208 -0.52 -14.55 -5.67
N PRO A 209 -1.31 -13.94 -6.55
CA PRO A 209 -2.15 -12.79 -6.22
C PRO A 209 -3.45 -13.16 -5.48
N VAL A 210 -3.33 -13.78 -4.32
CA VAL A 210 -4.47 -14.24 -3.52
C VAL A 210 -4.92 -13.15 -2.55
N GLY A 211 -6.23 -12.94 -2.40
CA GLY A 211 -6.81 -12.05 -1.39
C GLY A 211 -6.64 -12.60 0.03
N VAL A 212 -6.99 -11.76 1.02
CA VAL A 212 -6.98 -12.17 2.43
C VAL A 212 -7.88 -13.39 2.66
N LYS A 213 -7.44 -14.31 3.51
CA LYS A 213 -8.24 -15.47 3.88
C LYS A 213 -9.51 -15.05 4.59
N MET A 214 -10.65 -15.56 4.15
CA MET A 214 -11.96 -15.26 4.71
C MET A 214 -12.68 -16.54 5.10
N ALA A 215 -13.37 -16.52 6.23
CA ALA A 215 -14.32 -17.56 6.57
C ALA A 215 -15.58 -17.37 5.72
N LYS A 216 -16.07 -18.48 5.12
CA LYS A 216 -17.30 -18.46 4.31
C LYS A 216 -18.48 -17.96 5.12
N GLU A 217 -18.66 -18.52 6.31
CA GLU A 217 -19.71 -18.20 7.24
C GLU A 217 -19.16 -18.19 8.66
N ARG A 218 -19.58 -17.21 9.44
CA ARG A 218 -19.27 -17.12 10.88
C ARG A 218 -20.52 -16.73 11.64
N LYS A 219 -20.90 -17.58 12.58
CA LYS A 219 -21.99 -17.27 13.50
C LYS A 219 -21.46 -16.41 14.64
N VAL A 220 -22.03 -15.22 14.81
CA VAL A 220 -21.73 -14.30 15.91
C VAL A 220 -23.05 -14.00 16.61
N GLN A 221 -23.18 -14.46 17.84
CA GLN A 221 -24.46 -14.47 18.57
C GLN A 221 -25.53 -15.19 17.74
N ASP A 222 -26.63 -14.53 17.38
CA ASP A 222 -27.73 -15.09 16.61
C ASP A 222 -27.72 -14.74 15.12
N LYS A 223 -26.65 -14.05 14.64
CA LYS A 223 -26.50 -13.64 13.26
C LYS A 223 -25.38 -14.41 12.56
N VAL A 224 -25.61 -14.77 11.30
CA VAL A 224 -24.62 -15.39 10.43
C VAL A 224 -24.05 -14.31 9.50
N TYR A 225 -22.74 -14.16 9.54
CA TYR A 225 -22.00 -13.24 8.69
C TYR A 225 -21.19 -14.02 7.67
N GLN A 226 -21.17 -13.55 6.42
CA GLN A 226 -20.39 -14.14 5.33
C GLN A 226 -19.09 -13.35 5.11
N THR A 227 -18.10 -13.99 4.49
CA THR A 227 -16.83 -13.34 4.08
C THR A 227 -16.18 -12.55 5.22
N THR A 228 -16.05 -13.18 6.38
CA THR A 228 -15.46 -12.56 7.56
C THR A 228 -13.97 -12.89 7.70
N PHE A 229 -13.21 -11.96 8.23
CA PHE A 229 -11.79 -12.11 8.51
C PHE A 229 -11.42 -11.37 9.79
N THR A 230 -10.28 -11.69 10.38
CA THR A 230 -9.80 -11.07 11.62
C THR A 230 -8.99 -9.80 11.33
N GLY A 231 -8.95 -8.88 12.29
CA GLY A 231 -8.07 -7.72 12.20
C GLY A 231 -6.60 -8.11 12.06
N LYS A 232 -6.18 -9.19 12.77
CA LYS A 232 -4.84 -9.75 12.62
C LYS A 232 -4.57 -10.19 11.19
N ALA A 233 -5.46 -10.96 10.55
CA ALA A 233 -5.29 -11.43 9.17
C ALA A 233 -5.15 -10.27 8.17
N THR A 234 -5.86 -9.16 8.41
CA THR A 234 -5.73 -7.93 7.61
C THR A 234 -4.31 -7.38 7.67
N ILE A 235 -3.74 -7.26 8.86
CA ILE A 235 -2.38 -6.74 9.03
C ILE A 235 -1.35 -7.68 8.42
N GLU A 236 -1.50 -8.99 8.66
CA GLU A 236 -0.58 -9.99 8.12
C GLU A 236 -0.57 -9.94 6.59
N TRP A 237 -1.75 -9.87 5.96
CA TRP A 237 -1.85 -9.77 4.52
C TRP A 237 -1.20 -8.47 3.97
N LEU A 238 -1.49 -7.33 4.59
CA LEU A 238 -0.90 -6.05 4.17
C LEU A 238 0.61 -6.04 4.36
N MET A 239 1.13 -6.62 5.44
CA MET A 239 2.58 -6.75 5.65
C MET A 239 3.24 -7.64 4.60
N ASP A 240 2.62 -8.74 4.19
CA ASP A 240 3.20 -9.69 3.24
C ASP A 240 3.04 -9.25 1.79
N CYS A 241 1.87 -8.70 1.46
CA CYS A 241 1.45 -8.48 0.07
C CYS A 241 1.58 -7.04 -0.42
N SER A 242 2.04 -6.10 0.41
CA SER A 242 2.21 -4.71 0.02
C SER A 242 3.58 -4.14 0.38
N THR A 243 3.90 -2.97 -0.17
CA THR A 243 5.16 -2.27 0.09
C THR A 243 5.16 -1.46 1.40
N THR A 244 4.30 -1.80 2.37
CA THR A 244 4.36 -1.23 3.72
C THR A 244 5.66 -1.61 4.42
N SER A 245 6.24 -0.70 5.18
CA SER A 245 7.49 -0.94 5.90
C SER A 245 7.26 -1.35 7.35
N ASP A 246 6.11 -1.03 7.95
CA ASP A 246 5.80 -1.35 9.33
C ASP A 246 4.30 -1.59 9.59
N ARG A 247 4.00 -2.04 10.81
CA ARG A 247 2.62 -2.33 11.24
C ARG A 247 1.76 -1.07 11.41
N ARG A 248 2.35 0.12 11.60
CA ARG A 248 1.60 1.37 11.75
C ARG A 248 1.00 1.77 10.40
N GLU A 249 1.78 1.66 9.32
CA GLU A 249 1.29 1.89 7.97
C GLU A 249 0.16 0.92 7.60
N THR A 250 0.30 -0.36 7.95
CA THR A 250 -0.78 -1.34 7.68
C THR A 250 -2.04 -1.03 8.46
N CYS A 251 -1.93 -0.60 9.72
CA CYS A 251 -3.07 -0.17 10.52
C CYS A 251 -3.75 1.08 9.93
N LEU A 252 -2.96 2.04 9.41
CA LEU A 252 -3.49 3.21 8.72
C LEU A 252 -4.31 2.81 7.49
N ILE A 253 -3.79 1.94 6.64
CA ILE A 253 -4.52 1.46 5.45
C ILE A 253 -5.80 0.72 5.85
N ALA A 254 -5.73 -0.16 6.85
CA ALA A 254 -6.88 -0.90 7.33
C ALA A 254 -7.95 0.03 7.94
N ALA A 255 -7.53 1.08 8.65
CA ALA A 255 -8.43 2.12 9.15
C ALA A 255 -9.12 2.88 8.00
N LEU A 256 -8.41 3.13 6.89
CA LEU A 256 -8.99 3.74 5.69
C LEU A 256 -10.00 2.81 5.01
N PHE A 257 -9.83 1.48 5.07
CA PHE A 257 -10.86 0.55 4.60
C PHE A 257 -12.16 0.70 5.39
N VAL A 258 -12.08 0.91 6.71
CA VAL A 258 -13.24 1.19 7.56
C VAL A 258 -13.81 2.57 7.23
N LYS A 259 -12.97 3.61 7.21
CA LYS A 259 -13.37 5.00 6.93
C LYS A 259 -14.11 5.14 5.60
N TYR A 260 -13.64 4.44 4.56
CA TYR A 260 -14.29 4.48 3.25
C TYR A 260 -15.45 3.49 3.11
N GLY A 261 -15.84 2.85 4.19
CA GLY A 261 -16.98 1.93 4.23
C GLY A 261 -16.80 0.69 3.34
N LEU A 262 -15.57 0.21 3.19
CA LEU A 262 -15.24 -1.00 2.41
C LEU A 262 -15.40 -2.25 3.26
N ILE A 263 -15.07 -2.13 4.55
CA ILE A 263 -15.27 -3.15 5.59
C ILE A 263 -16.01 -2.54 6.78
N THR A 264 -16.62 -3.42 7.57
CA THR A 264 -17.28 -3.01 8.81
C THR A 264 -16.97 -4.00 9.93
N PRO A 265 -16.80 -3.54 11.18
CA PRO A 265 -16.62 -4.44 12.31
C PRO A 265 -17.89 -5.26 12.56
N VAL A 266 -17.72 -6.54 12.88
CA VAL A 266 -18.75 -7.49 13.31
C VAL A 266 -18.58 -7.80 14.80
N VAL A 267 -17.33 -7.95 15.24
CA VAL A 267 -16.95 -8.15 16.64
C VAL A 267 -15.82 -7.19 16.96
N GLU A 268 -15.98 -6.46 18.04
CA GLU A 268 -14.92 -5.60 18.57
C GLU A 268 -14.16 -6.30 19.71
N ASP A 269 -12.86 -6.11 19.73
CA ASP A 269 -12.00 -6.52 20.85
C ASP A 269 -12.05 -5.45 21.94
N LYS A 270 -12.88 -5.69 22.95
CA LYS A 270 -13.08 -4.76 24.08
C LYS A 270 -11.80 -4.51 24.88
N SER A 271 -10.93 -5.53 24.99
CA SER A 271 -9.68 -5.41 25.73
C SER A 271 -8.71 -4.47 25.00
N TYR A 272 -8.63 -4.60 23.68
CA TYR A 272 -7.82 -3.71 22.85
C TYR A 272 -8.37 -2.29 22.84
N ALA A 273 -9.70 -2.14 22.75
CA ALA A 273 -10.37 -0.84 22.74
C ALA A 273 -10.11 0.00 24.00
N GLN A 274 -9.90 -0.68 25.15
CA GLN A 274 -9.56 0.00 26.41
C GLN A 274 -8.11 0.47 26.49
N GLN A 275 -7.21 -0.16 25.73
CA GLN A 275 -5.77 0.11 25.80
C GLN A 275 -5.28 1.11 24.75
N ASP A 276 -5.97 1.19 23.62
CA ASP A 276 -5.56 2.00 22.48
C ASP A 276 -6.68 2.92 21.99
N PRO A 277 -6.56 4.24 22.14
CA PRO A 277 -7.56 5.19 21.64
C PRO A 277 -7.79 5.12 20.13
N SER A 278 -6.81 4.64 19.35
CA SER A 278 -6.95 4.47 17.90
C SER A 278 -7.79 3.25 17.50
N ALA A 279 -8.13 2.39 18.45
CA ALA A 279 -8.97 1.19 18.28
C ALA A 279 -10.36 1.46 17.67
N VAL A 280 -10.83 2.70 17.77
CA VAL A 280 -12.10 3.14 17.15
C VAL A 280 -12.03 3.05 15.62
N ASN A 281 -10.85 3.25 15.03
CA ASN A 281 -10.68 3.23 13.59
C ASN A 281 -10.49 1.81 13.04
N PHE A 282 -9.63 1.02 13.69
CA PHE A 282 -9.36 -0.36 13.32
C PHE A 282 -8.63 -1.10 14.45
N GLN A 283 -8.95 -2.38 14.65
CA GLN A 283 -8.35 -3.22 15.70
C GLN A 283 -7.56 -4.38 15.07
N PRO A 284 -6.22 -4.36 15.17
CA PRO A 284 -5.33 -5.35 14.53
C PRO A 284 -5.20 -6.66 15.33
N THR A 285 -6.28 -7.15 15.88
CA THR A 285 -6.28 -8.30 16.79
C THR A 285 -6.99 -9.51 16.18
N LYS A 286 -6.77 -10.69 16.76
CA LYS A 286 -7.44 -11.93 16.35
C LYS A 286 -8.92 -11.94 16.79
N GLN A 287 -9.26 -11.24 17.85
CA GLN A 287 -10.60 -11.16 18.41
C GLN A 287 -11.50 -10.22 17.62
N ALA A 288 -10.92 -9.15 17.04
CA ALA A 288 -11.67 -8.26 16.20
C ALA A 288 -11.99 -8.90 14.84
N ILE A 289 -13.26 -8.92 14.47
CA ILE A 289 -13.76 -9.55 13.25
C ILE A 289 -14.42 -8.51 12.37
N TYR A 290 -14.09 -8.54 11.11
CA TYR A 290 -14.61 -7.65 10.07
C TYR A 290 -15.29 -8.44 8.97
N THR A 291 -16.18 -7.78 8.23
CA THR A 291 -16.78 -8.31 7.00
C THR A 291 -16.72 -7.26 5.88
N VAL A 292 -16.75 -7.73 4.64
CA VAL A 292 -16.79 -6.86 3.46
C VAL A 292 -18.20 -6.30 3.29
N THR A 293 -18.31 -4.98 3.21
CA THR A 293 -19.60 -4.30 3.02
C THR A 293 -20.14 -4.51 1.59
N PRO A 294 -21.44 -4.27 1.34
CA PRO A 294 -21.99 -4.27 -0.03
C PRO A 294 -21.26 -3.29 -0.98
N ARG A 295 -20.74 -2.16 -0.44
CA ARG A 295 -19.88 -1.25 -1.20
C ARG A 295 -18.55 -1.91 -1.57
N GLY A 296 -17.87 -2.52 -0.60
CA GLY A 296 -16.63 -3.26 -0.83
C GLY A 296 -16.81 -4.37 -1.86
N GLN A 297 -17.90 -5.14 -1.77
CA GLN A 297 -18.23 -6.20 -2.73
C GLN A 297 -18.43 -5.66 -4.16
N ARG A 298 -19.05 -4.49 -4.31
CA ARG A 298 -19.18 -3.84 -5.64
C ARG A 298 -17.83 -3.39 -6.20
N ILE A 299 -16.96 -2.86 -5.37
CA ILE A 299 -15.60 -2.44 -5.77
C ILE A 299 -14.78 -3.64 -6.20
N CYS A 300 -14.91 -4.77 -5.51
CA CYS A 300 -14.25 -6.03 -5.89
C CYS A 300 -14.87 -6.72 -7.11
N GLY A 301 -16.07 -6.32 -7.52
CA GLY A 301 -16.80 -6.96 -8.61
C GLY A 301 -17.50 -8.26 -8.22
N TRP A 302 -17.67 -8.56 -6.93
CA TRP A 302 -18.35 -9.76 -6.45
C TRP A 302 -19.87 -9.71 -6.67
N ILE A 303 -20.46 -8.53 -6.58
CA ILE A 303 -21.85 -8.29 -6.95
C ILE A 303 -21.82 -7.82 -8.39
N ALA A 304 -22.60 -8.51 -9.24
CA ALA A 304 -22.75 -8.11 -10.63
C ALA A 304 -23.17 -6.63 -10.67
N ARG A 305 -22.35 -5.82 -11.30
CA ARG A 305 -22.76 -4.46 -11.66
C ARG A 305 -24.00 -4.60 -12.53
N GLU A 306 -25.05 -3.84 -12.23
CA GLU A 306 -26.13 -3.68 -13.23
C GLU A 306 -25.46 -3.47 -14.58
N LYS A 307 -25.77 -4.36 -15.52
CA LYS A 307 -25.19 -4.31 -16.86
C LYS A 307 -25.58 -2.96 -17.47
N VAL A 308 -24.76 -1.96 -17.25
CA VAL A 308 -24.75 -0.82 -18.17
C VAL A 308 -24.20 -1.41 -19.45
N SER A 309 -25.10 -1.69 -20.39
CA SER A 309 -24.73 -2.10 -21.73
C SER A 309 -23.78 -1.04 -22.28
N ILE A 310 -22.49 -1.39 -22.34
CA ILE A 310 -21.51 -0.57 -23.04
C ILE A 310 -21.93 -0.64 -24.49
N PRO A 311 -22.35 0.45 -25.14
CA PRO A 311 -22.67 0.42 -26.55
C PRO A 311 -21.45 -0.12 -27.29
N SER A 312 -21.62 -1.15 -28.09
CA SER A 312 -20.57 -1.65 -28.95
C SER A 312 -20.08 -0.51 -29.83
N TYR A 313 -18.75 -0.37 -29.90
CA TYR A 313 -18.08 0.69 -30.64
C TYR A 313 -18.25 0.48 -32.13
N ASP A 314 -19.22 1.14 -32.74
CA ASP A 314 -19.31 1.31 -34.18
C ASP A 314 -18.94 2.75 -34.58
N GLY A 315 -17.72 3.12 -34.48
CA GLY A 315 -17.04 4.26 -35.09
C GLY A 315 -17.71 5.66 -35.18
N ARG A 316 -19.01 5.76 -34.89
CA ARG A 316 -19.80 7.01 -34.91
C ARG A 316 -20.06 7.48 -33.49
N GLY A 317 -19.04 8.18 -32.89
CA GLY A 317 -19.11 8.68 -31.53
C GLY A 317 -20.20 9.75 -31.36
N THR A 318 -21.35 9.35 -30.84
CA THR A 318 -22.33 10.28 -30.31
C THR A 318 -21.89 10.77 -28.92
N ARG A 319 -22.33 11.97 -28.50
CA ARG A 319 -22.08 12.55 -27.17
C ARG A 319 -22.42 11.55 -26.04
N ASP A 320 -23.45 10.75 -26.22
CA ASP A 320 -23.90 9.71 -25.29
C ASP A 320 -22.88 8.58 -25.09
N SER A 321 -22.12 8.22 -26.14
CA SER A 321 -21.05 7.23 -26.07
C SER A 321 -19.87 7.70 -25.17
N ASN A 322 -19.50 8.98 -25.23
CA ASN A 322 -18.41 9.53 -24.42
C ASN A 322 -18.81 9.62 -22.94
N ASN A 323 -20.04 10.01 -22.64
CA ASN A 323 -20.57 10.03 -21.29
C ASN A 323 -20.62 8.60 -20.68
N ALA A 324 -21.01 7.60 -21.45
CA ALA A 324 -21.01 6.21 -21.02
C ALA A 324 -19.59 5.70 -20.71
N ARG A 325 -18.60 6.08 -21.53
CA ARG A 325 -17.18 5.74 -21.31
C ARG A 325 -16.62 6.43 -20.06
N LEU A 326 -16.87 7.73 -19.90
CA LEU A 326 -16.46 8.49 -18.74
C LEU A 326 -17.06 7.90 -17.47
N ASN A 327 -18.35 7.60 -17.46
CA ASN A 327 -19.02 6.95 -16.34
C ASN A 327 -18.41 5.57 -16.02
N HIS A 328 -17.96 4.83 -17.01
CA HIS A 328 -17.25 3.56 -16.80
C HIS A 328 -15.90 3.80 -16.11
N ILE A 329 -15.12 4.76 -16.60
CA ILE A 329 -13.84 5.14 -16.00
C ILE A 329 -14.04 5.59 -14.54
N LEU A 330 -15.01 6.46 -14.28
CA LEU A 330 -15.27 6.99 -12.95
C LEU A 330 -15.76 5.93 -11.94
N ARG A 331 -16.39 4.87 -12.43
CA ARG A 331 -16.89 3.76 -11.59
C ARG A 331 -15.84 2.69 -11.28
N ASP A 332 -14.88 2.48 -12.16
CA ASP A 332 -13.82 1.49 -11.93
C ASP A 332 -12.65 2.15 -11.18
N PRO A 333 -12.27 1.65 -9.97
CA PRO A 333 -11.21 2.27 -9.19
C PRO A 333 -9.86 2.33 -9.91
N ALA A 334 -9.51 1.28 -10.66
CA ALA A 334 -8.23 1.22 -11.38
C ALA A 334 -8.21 2.18 -12.58
N LEU A 335 -9.30 2.23 -13.35
CA LEU A 335 -9.43 3.19 -14.45
C LEU A 335 -9.48 4.62 -13.94
N ARG A 336 -10.16 4.86 -12.81
CA ARG A 336 -10.21 6.18 -12.17
C ARG A 336 -8.83 6.63 -11.68
N LEU A 337 -8.01 5.70 -11.16
CA LEU A 337 -6.62 6.01 -10.78
C LEU A 337 -5.80 6.41 -12.00
N LEU A 338 -5.83 5.66 -13.09
CA LEU A 338 -5.15 6.00 -14.34
C LEU A 338 -5.65 7.31 -14.92
N PHE A 339 -6.95 7.58 -14.85
CA PHE A 339 -7.53 8.83 -15.31
C PHE A 339 -7.09 10.01 -14.44
N ARG A 340 -6.96 9.83 -13.13
CA ARG A 340 -6.39 10.84 -12.24
C ARG A 340 -4.94 11.18 -12.61
N GLU A 341 -4.10 10.16 -12.91
CA GLU A 341 -2.73 10.40 -13.37
C GLU A 341 -2.70 11.19 -14.68
N PHE A 342 -3.58 10.88 -15.62
CA PHE A 342 -3.72 11.66 -16.84
C PHE A 342 -4.13 13.11 -16.55
N LEU A 343 -5.11 13.33 -15.66
CA LEU A 343 -5.56 14.67 -15.28
C LEU A 343 -4.47 15.45 -14.52
N ARG A 344 -3.67 14.78 -13.68
CA ARG A 344 -2.51 15.38 -13.00
C ARG A 344 -1.48 15.88 -14.01
N TYR A 345 -1.17 15.09 -15.01
CA TYR A 345 -0.29 15.50 -16.10
C TYR A 345 -0.86 16.70 -16.86
N SER A 346 -2.20 16.81 -16.96
CA SER A 346 -2.92 17.91 -17.59
C SER A 346 -3.22 19.08 -16.64
N LEU A 347 -2.71 19.05 -15.39
CA LEU A 347 -2.90 20.08 -14.35
C LEU A 347 -4.36 20.38 -14.02
N CYS A 348 -5.22 19.34 -13.99
CA CYS A 348 -6.66 19.50 -13.70
C CYS A 348 -7.24 18.34 -12.86
N GLU A 349 -6.42 17.71 -12.00
CA GLU A 349 -6.84 16.54 -11.18
C GLU A 349 -7.90 16.92 -10.12
N GLU A 350 -7.96 18.17 -9.72
CA GLU A 350 -8.93 18.71 -8.76
C GLU A 350 -10.38 18.52 -9.23
N ASN A 351 -10.62 18.55 -10.54
CA ASN A 351 -11.96 18.34 -11.10
C ASN A 351 -12.47 16.92 -10.81
N LEU A 352 -11.60 15.92 -10.90
CA LEU A 352 -11.96 14.54 -10.56
C LEU A 352 -12.20 14.37 -9.06
N SER A 353 -11.37 14.99 -8.21
CA SER A 353 -11.52 14.95 -6.76
C SER A 353 -12.87 15.56 -6.36
N PHE A 354 -13.18 16.75 -6.88
CA PHE A 354 -14.46 17.41 -6.64
C PHE A 354 -15.66 16.56 -7.09
N TYR A 355 -15.60 15.96 -8.28
CA TYR A 355 -16.67 15.08 -8.77
C TYR A 355 -16.91 13.89 -7.85
N VAL A 356 -15.84 13.24 -7.39
CA VAL A 356 -15.94 12.08 -6.49
C VAL A 356 -16.55 12.49 -5.15
N ASP A 357 -16.11 13.62 -4.56
CA ASP A 357 -16.60 14.10 -3.28
C ASP A 357 -18.08 14.48 -3.35
N VAL A 358 -18.52 15.17 -4.41
CA VAL A 358 -19.94 15.49 -4.64
C VAL A 358 -20.78 14.22 -4.84
N SER A 359 -20.27 13.26 -5.59
CA SER A 359 -20.98 11.99 -5.81
C SER A 359 -21.17 11.21 -4.50
N ASP A 360 -20.18 11.22 -3.64
CA ASP A 360 -20.23 10.56 -2.33
C ASP A 360 -21.16 11.28 -1.36
N PHE A 361 -21.09 12.61 -1.33
CA PHE A 361 -22.00 13.41 -0.56
C PHE A 361 -23.45 13.13 -0.96
N THR A 362 -23.75 13.18 -2.25
CA THR A 362 -25.09 12.93 -2.77
C THR A 362 -25.58 11.52 -2.44
N ALA A 363 -24.72 10.50 -2.59
CA ALA A 363 -25.06 9.13 -2.24
C ALA A 363 -25.34 8.95 -0.73
N ASN A 364 -24.55 9.61 0.12
CA ASN A 364 -24.75 9.58 1.56
C ASN A 364 -26.01 10.34 1.97
N TYR A 365 -26.26 11.51 1.38
CA TYR A 365 -27.46 12.29 1.61
C TYR A 365 -28.72 11.47 1.30
N HIS A 366 -28.83 10.88 0.11
CA HIS A 366 -29.98 10.04 -0.25
C HIS A 366 -30.14 8.80 0.64
N ARG A 367 -29.06 8.25 1.16
CA ARG A 367 -29.12 7.13 2.09
C ARG A 367 -29.70 7.57 3.45
N LEU A 368 -29.28 8.73 3.97
CA LEU A 368 -29.79 9.31 5.21
C LEU A 368 -31.26 9.73 5.08
N GLU A 369 -31.62 10.31 3.93
CA GLU A 369 -33.01 10.64 3.60
C GLU A 369 -33.92 9.41 3.63
N LYS A 370 -33.51 8.31 2.99
CA LYS A 370 -34.26 7.04 3.00
C LYS A 370 -34.34 6.36 4.36
N SER A 371 -33.38 6.62 5.25
CA SER A 371 -33.35 6.04 6.61
C SER A 371 -34.18 6.84 7.62
N GLY A 372 -34.79 7.98 7.23
CA GLY A 372 -35.58 8.83 8.12
C GLY A 372 -34.76 9.54 9.22
N THR A 373 -33.43 9.51 9.14
CA THR A 373 -32.52 10.11 10.12
C THR A 373 -32.14 11.56 9.82
N LEU A 374 -32.78 12.18 8.84
CA LEU A 374 -32.48 13.53 8.36
C LEU A 374 -32.98 14.66 9.28
N GLU A 375 -33.43 14.36 10.51
CA GLU A 375 -33.89 15.42 11.43
C GLU A 375 -32.76 16.31 11.99
N LYS A 376 -31.50 16.08 11.63
CA LYS A 376 -30.38 16.91 12.11
C LYS A 376 -29.66 17.56 10.95
N ALA A 377 -30.09 18.78 10.62
CA ALA A 377 -29.33 19.72 9.75
C ALA A 377 -27.85 19.87 10.15
N ASP A 378 -27.51 19.55 11.39
CA ASP A 378 -26.17 19.58 11.94
C ASP A 378 -25.24 18.50 11.35
N VAL A 379 -25.76 17.29 11.05
CA VAL A 379 -24.96 16.22 10.44
C VAL A 379 -24.59 16.57 9.00
N VAL A 380 -25.48 17.22 8.28
CA VAL A 380 -25.19 17.71 6.91
C VAL A 380 -24.14 18.84 6.96
N ARG A 381 -24.23 19.70 7.98
CA ARG A 381 -23.27 20.79 8.20
C ARG A 381 -21.89 20.27 8.60
N GLU A 382 -21.80 19.26 9.48
CA GLU A 382 -20.54 18.62 9.87
C GLU A 382 -19.92 17.84 8.69
N THR A 383 -20.72 17.16 7.90
CA THR A 383 -20.22 16.44 6.71
C THR A 383 -19.70 17.41 5.64
N LEU A 384 -20.37 18.54 5.45
CA LEU A 384 -19.90 19.62 4.58
C LEU A 384 -18.63 20.27 5.15
N ALA A 385 -18.56 20.55 6.44
CA ALA A 385 -17.39 21.14 7.08
C ALA A 385 -16.17 20.18 7.04
N ALA A 386 -16.38 18.89 7.19
CA ALA A 386 -15.33 17.87 7.08
C ALA A 386 -14.84 17.70 5.63
N ALA A 387 -15.74 17.78 4.64
CA ALA A 387 -15.39 17.67 3.23
C ALA A 387 -14.69 18.91 2.68
N TYR A 388 -15.04 20.09 3.18
CA TYR A 388 -14.61 21.39 2.61
C TYR A 388 -13.81 22.27 3.57
N GLY A 389 -13.52 21.84 4.79
CA GLY A 389 -12.85 22.64 5.83
C GLY A 389 -11.43 23.12 5.51
N GLN A 390 -10.85 22.73 4.39
CA GLN A 390 -9.53 23.23 3.93
C GLN A 390 -9.56 24.09 2.66
N PHE A 391 -10.69 24.21 1.95
CA PHE A 391 -10.70 24.84 0.61
C PHE A 391 -11.79 25.89 0.36
N TRP A 392 -12.47 26.45 1.37
CA TRP A 392 -13.57 27.37 1.13
C TRP A 392 -13.17 28.84 1.27
N PRO A 393 -13.36 29.68 0.22
CA PRO A 393 -13.37 31.12 0.38
C PRO A 393 -14.69 31.60 1.04
N PRO A 394 -14.74 32.85 1.59
CA PRO A 394 -15.76 33.31 2.52
C PRO A 394 -17.19 33.39 1.96
N PRO A 395 -18.20 33.62 2.79
CA PRO A 395 -19.60 33.18 2.65
C PRO A 395 -20.46 33.88 1.58
N HIS A 396 -19.91 34.55 0.58
CA HIS A 396 -20.67 35.25 -0.45
C HIS A 396 -21.14 34.43 -1.66
N PHE A 397 -20.82 33.10 -1.69
CA PHE A 397 -21.20 32.23 -2.81
C PHE A 397 -22.43 31.32 -2.56
N PHE A 398 -23.20 31.55 -1.50
CA PHE A 398 -24.29 30.66 -1.07
C PHE A 398 -25.63 30.82 -1.82
N PHE A 399 -25.72 31.55 -2.91
CA PHE A 399 -27.04 31.92 -3.46
C PHE A 399 -27.49 31.22 -4.74
N PHE A 400 -26.91 30.07 -5.15
CA PHE A 400 -27.42 29.44 -6.38
C PHE A 400 -27.40 27.89 -6.33
N PHE A 401 -28.06 27.28 -5.37
CA PHE A 401 -28.43 25.85 -5.49
C PHE A 401 -29.88 25.62 -5.06
N SER A 402 -30.76 25.66 -6.05
CA SER A 402 -32.12 25.12 -5.93
C SER A 402 -32.05 23.60 -6.18
N PRO A 403 -32.63 22.72 -5.32
CA PRO A 403 -32.59 21.28 -5.55
C PRO A 403 -33.59 20.92 -6.64
N GLY A 404 -33.16 20.75 -7.87
CA GLY A 404 -34.03 20.23 -8.92
C GLY A 404 -33.68 20.52 -10.37
N ALA A 405 -32.70 21.33 -10.65
CA ALA A 405 -32.33 21.59 -12.04
C ALA A 405 -30.83 21.95 -12.13
N TYR A 406 -30.14 21.34 -13.08
CA TYR A 406 -28.76 21.63 -13.51
C TYR A 406 -27.64 20.72 -13.02
N PHE A 407 -27.69 19.47 -13.45
CA PHE A 407 -26.47 18.66 -13.54
C PHE A 407 -25.88 18.64 -14.97
N ASP A 408 -26.59 19.17 -15.97
CA ASP A 408 -26.15 19.12 -17.38
C ASP A 408 -25.29 20.31 -17.83
N SER A 409 -25.11 21.32 -17.00
CA SER A 409 -24.47 22.58 -17.44
C SER A 409 -23.06 22.86 -16.89
N VAL A 410 -22.53 22.07 -15.97
CA VAL A 410 -21.22 22.33 -15.36
C VAL A 410 -20.05 21.71 -16.15
N VAL A 411 -20.33 20.90 -17.16
CA VAL A 411 -19.28 20.27 -18.01
C VAL A 411 -18.88 21.16 -19.21
N CYS A 412 -19.44 22.36 -19.36
CA CYS A 412 -19.23 23.20 -20.54
C CYS A 412 -18.47 24.50 -20.34
N PHE A 413 -17.68 24.69 -19.30
CA PHE A 413 -16.80 25.86 -19.21
C PHE A 413 -15.39 25.45 -18.77
N TYR A 414 -14.60 24.98 -19.72
CA TYR A 414 -13.21 25.30 -20.08
C TYR A 414 -12.83 24.55 -21.35
#